data_42beeaf312963f082952c7b52ddc6ad2
#
_entry.id   42beeaf312963f082952c7b52ddc6ad2
#
_cell.length_a   1.000
_cell.length_b   1.000
_cell.length_c   1.000
_cell.angle_alpha   90.00
_cell.angle_beta   90.00
_cell.angle_gamma   90.00
#
_symmetry.space_group_name_H-M   'P 1'
#
loop_
_entity.id
_entity.type
_entity.pdbx_description
1 polymer ?
#
loop_
_entity_poly.entity_id
_entity_poly.type
_entity_poly.pdbx_seq_one_letter_code
_entity_poly.pdbx_strand_id
1 'polypeptide(L)'
;MTKVFGIFGKVELFKIEKYHKMNKAYIFIDEFGNSHLDLSKDGTFSHFIYTSVIIDEENLEKARKLRAEICLKFRLGPDIKSRNIKEKDFYKRIQILEFLINNLDFHIDVFVIDKSKID
;
A
#
# COMPACT_ATOMS: atom_id res chain seq x y z
N MET A 1 13.07 7.61 -15.51
CA MET A 1 13.58 6.99 -14.29
C MET A 1 12.87 7.61 -13.10
N THR A 2 11.95 6.89 -12.51
CA THR A 2 11.21 7.36 -11.33
C THR A 2 12.04 7.02 -10.10
N LYS A 3 12.58 8.05 -9.44
CA LYS A 3 13.30 7.88 -8.18
C LYS A 3 12.33 8.09 -7.04
N VAL A 4 12.10 7.07 -6.24
CA VAL A 4 11.39 7.21 -4.98
C VAL A 4 12.43 7.47 -3.89
N PHE A 5 12.34 8.63 -3.25
CA PHE A 5 13.19 8.96 -2.11
C PHE A 5 12.47 8.52 -0.83
N GLY A 6 12.97 7.48 -0.20
CA GLY A 6 12.58 7.13 1.16
C GLY A 6 13.47 7.84 2.19
N ILE A 7 13.02 7.88 3.43
CA ILE A 7 13.75 8.47 4.58
C ILE A 7 15.12 7.81 4.79
N PHE A 8 15.35 6.62 4.27
CA PHE A 8 16.54 5.81 4.45
C PHE A 8 17.38 5.58 3.18
N GLY A 9 17.30 6.45 2.19
CA GLY A 9 18.15 6.39 1.01
C GLY A 9 17.40 6.13 -0.30
N LYS A 10 18.18 6.07 -1.36
CA LYS A 10 17.70 5.89 -2.73
C LYS A 10 17.27 4.45 -2.93
N VAL A 11 15.98 4.21 -3.05
CA VAL A 11 15.46 2.92 -3.50
C VAL A 11 15.40 2.94 -5.03
N GLU A 12 16.25 2.14 -5.67
CA GLU A 12 16.13 1.88 -7.10
C GLU A 12 15.10 0.76 -7.30
N LEU A 13 13.96 1.11 -7.90
CA LEU A 13 12.98 0.12 -8.32
C LEU A 13 13.55 -0.67 -9.50
N PHE A 14 14.14 -1.83 -9.22
CA PHE A 14 14.54 -2.78 -10.26
C PHE A 14 13.29 -3.36 -10.93
N LYS A 15 13.25 -3.27 -12.24
CA LYS A 15 12.23 -3.70 -13.22
C LYS A 15 11.30 -2.59 -13.72
N ILE A 16 11.89 -1.52 -14.19
CA ILE A 16 11.19 -0.46 -14.90
C ILE A 16 10.94 -0.81 -16.38
N GLU A 17 11.51 -1.89 -16.91
CA GLU A 17 11.35 -2.24 -18.34
C GLU A 17 9.87 -2.37 -18.76
N LYS A 18 9.00 -2.84 -17.88
CA LYS A 18 7.57 -2.90 -18.12
C LYS A 18 6.89 -1.52 -18.12
N TYR A 19 7.52 -0.54 -17.47
CA TYR A 19 6.97 0.81 -17.27
C TYR A 19 7.47 1.84 -18.30
N HIS A 20 8.41 1.48 -19.16
CA HIS A 20 8.92 2.38 -20.20
C HIS A 20 7.88 2.85 -21.22
N LYS A 21 6.73 2.20 -21.28
CA LYS A 21 5.60 2.59 -22.14
C LYS A 21 4.56 3.48 -21.45
N MET A 22 4.74 3.75 -20.15
CA MET A 22 3.82 4.58 -19.40
C MET A 22 4.23 6.04 -19.47
N ASN A 23 3.31 6.90 -19.90
CA ASN A 23 3.53 8.35 -19.88
C ASN A 23 3.55 8.89 -18.44
N LYS A 24 2.78 8.30 -17.53
CA LYS A 24 2.68 8.69 -16.12
C LYS A 24 2.11 7.56 -15.26
N ALA A 25 2.63 7.43 -14.05
CA ALA A 25 2.09 6.56 -13.03
C ALA A 25 1.95 7.31 -11.71
N TYR A 26 0.98 6.92 -10.89
CA TYR A 26 0.77 7.43 -9.55
C TYR A 26 1.21 6.37 -8.54
N ILE A 27 2.00 6.79 -7.57
CA ILE A 27 2.52 5.93 -6.52
C ILE A 27 1.95 6.44 -5.20
N PHE A 28 1.21 5.57 -4.51
CA PHE A 28 0.65 5.83 -3.20
C PHE A 28 1.43 5.00 -2.18
N ILE A 29 1.97 5.66 -1.16
CA ILE A 29 2.81 5.02 -0.16
C ILE A 29 2.17 5.16 1.20
N ASP A 30 2.12 4.06 1.94
CA ASP A 30 1.71 4.03 3.34
C ASP A 30 2.74 3.26 4.17
N GLU A 31 2.78 3.55 5.45
CA GLU A 31 3.74 2.97 6.38
C GLU A 31 3.06 2.30 7.57
N PHE A 32 3.67 1.23 8.06
CA PHE A 32 3.30 0.56 9.29
C PHE A 32 4.50 0.50 10.22
N GLY A 33 4.26 0.73 11.51
CA GLY A 33 5.31 0.75 12.53
C GLY A 33 5.77 2.17 12.85
N ASN A 34 6.86 2.24 13.60
CA ASN A 34 7.50 3.49 13.97
C ASN A 34 9.03 3.40 13.83
N SER A 35 9.70 4.55 13.90
CA SER A 35 11.15 4.65 13.75
C SER A 35 11.93 4.31 15.01
N HIS A 36 11.27 4.02 16.13
CA HIS A 36 11.96 3.70 17.39
C HIS A 36 12.71 2.37 17.30
N LEU A 37 13.99 2.39 17.64
CA LEU A 37 14.83 1.20 17.65
C LEU A 37 14.81 0.43 18.98
N ASP A 38 14.39 1.08 20.06
CA ASP A 38 14.26 0.44 21.36
C ASP A 38 13.00 -0.44 21.45
N LEU A 39 13.17 -1.71 21.14
CA LEU A 39 12.09 -2.70 21.12
C LEU A 39 11.54 -3.06 22.51
N SER A 40 12.17 -2.61 23.59
CA SER A 40 11.70 -2.81 24.97
C SER A 40 10.56 -1.88 25.36
N LYS A 41 10.35 -0.80 24.62
CA LYS A 41 9.29 0.18 24.88
C LYS A 41 7.94 -0.30 24.37
N ASP A 42 6.91 -0.09 25.18
CA ASP A 42 5.53 -0.35 24.78
C ASP A 42 5.15 0.44 23.52
N GLY A 43 4.43 -0.19 22.61
CA GLY A 43 4.02 0.42 21.35
C GLY A 43 5.11 0.45 20.26
N THR A 44 6.28 -0.15 20.51
CA THR A 44 7.34 -0.28 19.52
C THR A 44 7.19 -1.59 18.76
N PHE A 45 7.11 -1.50 17.42
CA PHE A 45 7.03 -2.66 16.56
C PHE A 45 8.42 -3.12 16.13
N SER A 46 8.62 -4.45 16.03
CA SER A 46 9.88 -5.04 15.59
C SER A 46 10.19 -4.77 14.12
N HIS A 47 9.17 -4.52 13.32
CA HIS A 47 9.29 -4.28 11.89
C HIS A 47 8.73 -2.91 11.52
N PHE A 48 9.37 -2.33 10.51
CA PHE A 48 8.88 -1.13 9.84
C PHE A 48 8.59 -1.49 8.38
N ILE A 49 7.39 -1.22 7.92
CA ILE A 49 6.91 -1.68 6.62
C ILE A 49 6.44 -0.48 5.80
N TYR A 50 6.99 -0.34 4.59
CA TYR A 50 6.46 0.53 3.56
C TYR A 50 5.73 -0.29 2.52
N THR A 51 4.54 0.12 2.18
CA THR A 51 3.77 -0.45 1.08
C THR A 51 3.49 0.64 0.07
N SER A 52 3.80 0.38 -1.20
CA SER A 52 3.45 1.26 -2.29
C SER A 52 2.48 0.59 -3.25
N VAL A 53 1.49 1.35 -3.69
CA VAL A 53 0.54 0.96 -4.73
C VAL A 53 0.78 1.84 -5.95
N ILE A 54 1.03 1.22 -7.09
CA ILE A 54 1.34 1.92 -8.34
C ILE A 54 0.18 1.73 -9.31
N ILE A 55 -0.37 2.85 -9.77
CA ILE A 55 -1.50 2.90 -10.69
C ILE A 55 -1.13 3.76 -11.89
N ASP A 56 -1.33 3.23 -13.10
CA ASP A 56 -1.15 3.98 -14.33
C ASP A 56 -2.15 5.11 -14.43
N GLU A 57 -1.75 6.22 -15.05
CA GLU A 57 -2.62 7.37 -15.25
C GLU A 57 -3.94 7.01 -15.91
N GLU A 58 -3.93 6.14 -16.89
CA GLU A 58 -5.14 5.67 -17.58
C GLU A 58 -6.11 4.91 -16.67
N ASN A 59 -5.62 4.30 -15.58
CA ASN A 59 -6.40 3.55 -14.62
C ASN A 59 -6.80 4.35 -13.37
N LEU A 60 -6.32 5.58 -13.23
CA LEU A 60 -6.55 6.37 -12.01
C LEU A 60 -8.03 6.69 -11.78
N GLU A 61 -8.75 7.09 -12.83
CA GLU A 61 -10.18 7.40 -12.71
C GLU A 61 -11.01 6.14 -12.43
N LYS A 62 -10.63 5.03 -13.03
CA LYS A 62 -11.24 3.72 -12.73
C LYS A 62 -11.00 3.34 -11.26
N ALA A 63 -9.81 3.57 -10.74
CA ALA A 63 -9.48 3.33 -9.35
C ALA A 63 -10.34 4.16 -8.39
N ARG A 64 -10.55 5.45 -8.71
CA ARG A 64 -11.42 6.33 -7.92
C ARG A 64 -12.87 5.85 -7.88
N LYS A 65 -13.41 5.47 -9.03
CA LYS A 65 -14.77 4.92 -9.13
C LYS A 65 -14.91 3.61 -8.37
N LEU A 66 -13.92 2.72 -8.51
CA LEU A 66 -13.91 1.45 -7.82
C LEU A 66 -13.84 1.61 -6.30
N ARG A 67 -13.05 2.55 -5.81
CA ARG A 67 -13.01 2.90 -4.39
C ARG A 67 -14.38 3.30 -3.86
N ALA A 68 -15.07 4.19 -4.56
CA ALA A 68 -16.41 4.62 -4.18
C ALA A 68 -17.41 3.45 -4.18
N GLU A 69 -17.34 2.59 -5.19
CA GLU A 69 -18.18 1.39 -5.29
C GLU A 69 -17.94 0.43 -4.13
N ILE A 70 -16.69 0.16 -3.77
CA ILE A 70 -16.31 -0.68 -2.64
C ILE A 70 -16.85 -0.10 -1.32
N CYS A 71 -16.70 1.21 -1.11
CA CYS A 71 -17.21 1.87 0.09
C CYS A 71 -18.72 1.69 0.25
N LEU A 72 -19.47 1.79 -0.83
CA LEU A 72 -20.91 1.56 -0.83
C LEU A 72 -21.26 0.09 -0.62
N LYS A 73 -20.66 -0.80 -1.40
CA LYS A 73 -20.94 -2.23 -1.38
C LYS A 73 -20.68 -2.86 -0.02
N PHE A 74 -19.56 -2.49 0.61
CA PHE A 74 -19.14 -3.06 1.90
C PHE A 74 -19.48 -2.18 3.10
N ARG A 75 -20.19 -1.08 2.91
CA ARG A 75 -20.62 -0.14 3.95
C ARG A 75 -19.46 0.37 4.81
N LEU A 76 -18.40 0.86 4.14
CA LEU A 76 -17.17 1.29 4.81
C LEU A 76 -17.16 2.77 5.22
N GLY A 77 -18.17 3.55 4.83
CA GLY A 77 -18.15 5.00 4.95
C GLY A 77 -17.42 5.64 3.77
N PRO A 78 -16.79 6.82 3.94
CA PRO A 78 -16.21 7.58 2.82
C PRO A 78 -14.91 6.98 2.29
N ASP A 79 -14.21 6.15 3.08
CA ASP A 79 -12.89 5.63 2.75
C ASP A 79 -12.72 4.16 3.12
N ILE A 80 -11.84 3.49 2.38
CA ILE A 80 -11.41 2.12 2.70
C ILE A 80 -10.35 2.20 3.80
N LYS A 81 -10.78 2.08 5.05
CA LYS A 81 -9.89 2.08 6.21
C LYS A 81 -10.04 0.78 7.00
N SER A 82 -8.90 0.22 7.39
CA SER A 82 -8.87 -1.02 8.17
C SER A 82 -9.69 -0.93 9.46
N ARG A 83 -9.69 0.23 10.12
CA ARG A 83 -10.50 0.48 11.33
C ARG A 83 -12.01 0.40 11.12
N ASN A 84 -12.47 0.57 9.88
CA ASN A 84 -13.90 0.49 9.53
C ASN A 84 -14.35 -0.96 9.29
N ILE A 85 -13.43 -1.91 9.38
CA ILE A 85 -13.67 -3.34 9.23
C ILE A 85 -13.33 -4.00 10.56
N LYS A 86 -14.31 -4.64 11.19
CA LYS A 86 -14.11 -5.33 12.47
C LYS A 86 -13.04 -6.41 12.33
N GLU A 87 -12.21 -6.59 13.37
CA GLU A 87 -11.17 -7.64 13.37
C GLU A 87 -11.72 -9.04 13.10
N LYS A 88 -12.92 -9.31 13.61
CA LYS A 88 -13.63 -10.58 13.40
C LYS A 88 -14.09 -10.79 11.97
N ASP A 89 -14.12 -9.75 11.16
CA ASP A 89 -14.63 -9.79 9.79
C ASP A 89 -13.48 -9.91 8.76
N PHE A 90 -12.64 -10.90 8.99
CA PHE A 90 -11.52 -11.22 8.10
C PHE A 90 -11.98 -11.56 6.68
N TYR A 91 -13.13 -12.20 6.57
CA TYR A 91 -13.72 -12.57 5.28
C TYR A 91 -14.05 -11.36 4.43
N LYS A 92 -14.55 -10.31 5.06
CA LYS A 92 -14.85 -9.03 4.38
C LYS A 92 -13.58 -8.39 3.80
N ARG A 93 -12.45 -8.48 4.50
CA ARG A 93 -11.16 -7.98 3.99
C ARG A 93 -10.71 -8.74 2.73
N ILE A 94 -10.86 -10.05 2.74
CA ILE A 94 -10.56 -10.89 1.56
C ILE A 94 -11.45 -10.52 0.38
N GLN A 95 -12.74 -10.37 0.61
CA GLN A 95 -13.70 -10.00 -0.44
C GLN A 95 -13.37 -8.63 -1.07
N ILE A 96 -12.97 -7.64 -0.26
CA ILE A 96 -12.54 -6.32 -0.75
C ILE A 96 -11.30 -6.45 -1.62
N LEU A 97 -10.29 -7.20 -1.17
CA LEU A 97 -9.06 -7.42 -1.93
C LEU A 97 -9.32 -8.16 -3.24
N GLU A 98 -10.14 -9.21 -3.22
CA GLU A 98 -10.54 -9.94 -4.44
C GLU A 98 -11.27 -9.02 -5.42
N PHE A 99 -12.16 -8.17 -4.93
CA PHE A 99 -12.87 -7.21 -5.77
C PHE A 99 -11.92 -6.20 -6.42
N LEU A 100 -10.93 -5.72 -5.69
CA LEU A 100 -9.87 -4.84 -6.21
C LEU A 100 -9.04 -5.55 -7.29
N ILE A 101 -8.54 -6.74 -7.00
CA ILE A 101 -7.68 -7.50 -7.91
C ILE A 101 -8.41 -7.85 -9.21
N ASN A 102 -9.69 -8.18 -9.12
CA ASN A 102 -10.48 -8.57 -10.29
C ASN A 102 -10.92 -7.40 -11.18
N ASN A 103 -10.90 -6.16 -10.65
CA ASN A 103 -11.46 -5.01 -11.34
C ASN A 103 -10.47 -3.87 -11.63
N LEU A 104 -9.25 -3.95 -11.12
CA LEU A 104 -8.25 -2.91 -11.31
C LEU A 104 -6.88 -3.51 -11.62
N ASP A 105 -6.21 -2.92 -12.59
CA ASP A 105 -4.79 -3.19 -12.84
C ASP A 105 -3.94 -2.25 -11.99
N PHE A 106 -3.18 -2.82 -11.07
CA PHE A 106 -2.28 -2.11 -10.17
C PHE A 106 -1.09 -2.98 -9.77
N HIS A 107 -0.05 -2.36 -9.28
CA HIS A 107 1.13 -3.03 -8.77
C HIS A 107 1.35 -2.67 -7.30
N ILE A 108 1.78 -3.64 -6.49
CA ILE A 108 2.13 -3.43 -5.08
C ILE A 108 3.58 -3.83 -4.86
N ASP A 109 4.33 -2.91 -4.24
CA ASP A 109 5.65 -3.19 -3.69
C ASP A 109 5.61 -3.06 -2.17
N VAL A 110 6.28 -3.98 -1.49
CA VAL A 110 6.40 -3.98 -0.03
C VAL A 110 7.86 -3.98 0.35
N PHE A 111 8.24 -3.04 1.20
CA PHE A 111 9.57 -2.96 1.77
C PHE A 111 9.50 -3.17 3.27
N VAL A 112 10.23 -4.14 3.79
CA VAL A 112 10.21 -4.52 5.20
C VAL A 112 11.58 -4.32 5.82
N ILE A 113 11.63 -3.61 6.94
CA ILE A 113 12.82 -3.46 7.77
C ILE A 113 12.60 -4.23 9.08
N ASP A 114 13.44 -5.22 9.33
CA ASP A 114 13.52 -5.88 10.62
C ASP A 114 14.46 -5.09 11.52
N LYS A 115 13.90 -4.34 12.45
CA LYS A 115 14.66 -3.47 13.34
C LYS A 115 15.54 -4.21 14.34
N SER A 116 15.24 -5.48 14.61
CA SER A 116 16.07 -6.32 15.48
C SER A 116 17.45 -6.63 14.89
N LYS A 117 17.61 -6.42 13.58
CA LYS A 117 18.86 -6.67 12.84
C LYS A 117 19.62 -5.40 12.48
N ILE A 118 19.21 -4.26 13.01
CA ILE A 118 19.91 -2.99 12.85
C ILE A 118 20.83 -2.79 14.04
N ASP A 119 22.12 -2.65 13.75
CA ASP A 119 23.18 -2.36 14.74
C ASP A 119 23.26 -0.85 15.04
#